data_40ab6f717977757eecd5a7962c9558b9
#
_entry.id   40ab6f717977757eecd5a7962c9558b9
#
_cell.length_a   1.000
_cell.length_b   1.000
_cell.length_c   1.000
_cell.angle_alpha   90.00
_cell.angle_beta   90.00
_cell.angle_gamma   90.00
#
_symmetry.space_group_name_H-M   'P 1'
#
loop_
_entity.id
_entity.type
_entity.pdbx_description
1 polymer ?
#
loop_
_entity_poly.entity_id
_entity_poly.type
_entity_poly.pdbx_seq_one_letter_code
_entity_poly.pdbx_strand_id
1 'polypeptide(L)'
;MIQLLLPEHMQPQELRKERLELDPGLKIGIGPEKESPEKVEFVVIWNQPHGTLRPYRNLKAICVYGHGVDSALQDPELPKEVPIFRLADQTMALWMSEYLLTAVLMHRRQMVMHIREPENIPWGRTVRLEGNRVGILGLGFLGQDAAKLFLKLGFEVWGWSRSPKTLADVSCFHGNEGLDEVLSNSDFLISLLPLTSETENLLDLKCMKKMKKGAY
;
A
#
# COMPACT_ATOMS: atom_id res chain seq x y z
N MET A 1 -21.85 -5.27 19.20
CA MET A 1 -21.11 -6.52 18.90
C MET A 1 -20.16 -6.28 17.75
N ILE A 2 -18.95 -6.88 17.83
CA ILE A 2 -17.93 -6.83 16.76
C ILE A 2 -17.97 -8.17 16.02
N GLN A 3 -17.91 -8.16 14.68
CA GLN A 3 -17.86 -9.37 13.86
C GLN A 3 -16.58 -9.41 13.04
N LEU A 4 -15.78 -10.48 13.19
CA LEU A 4 -14.57 -10.71 12.42
C LEU A 4 -14.93 -11.51 11.15
N LEU A 5 -14.92 -10.85 10.01
CA LEU A 5 -15.16 -11.43 8.68
C LEU A 5 -13.81 -11.60 7.96
N LEU A 6 -12.92 -12.35 8.61
CA LEU A 6 -11.54 -12.58 8.17
C LEU A 6 -11.38 -14.02 7.70
N PRO A 7 -10.56 -14.27 6.67
CA PRO A 7 -10.21 -15.62 6.24
C PRO A 7 -9.38 -16.36 7.29
N GLU A 8 -9.41 -17.69 7.29
CA GLU A 8 -8.75 -18.52 8.32
C GLU A 8 -7.24 -18.30 8.44
N HIS A 9 -6.56 -18.03 7.31
CA HIS A 9 -5.11 -17.77 7.35
C HIS A 9 -4.73 -16.50 8.13
N MET A 10 -5.70 -15.63 8.43
CA MET A 10 -5.53 -14.46 9.31
C MET A 10 -5.83 -14.76 10.79
N GLN A 11 -6.03 -16.01 11.13
CA GLN A 11 -6.18 -16.51 12.49
C GLN A 11 -7.21 -15.74 13.33
N PRO A 12 -8.47 -15.59 12.87
CA PRO A 12 -9.47 -14.79 13.57
C PRO A 12 -9.80 -15.30 14.98
N GLN A 13 -9.57 -16.59 15.27
CA GLN A 13 -9.74 -17.18 16.59
C GLN A 13 -8.67 -16.68 17.57
N GLU A 14 -7.43 -16.59 17.14
CA GLU A 14 -6.33 -16.05 17.96
C GLU A 14 -6.53 -14.55 18.20
N LEU A 15 -6.85 -13.80 17.14
CA LEU A 15 -7.17 -12.38 17.26
C LEU A 15 -8.32 -12.14 18.26
N ARG A 16 -9.38 -12.95 18.18
CA ARG A 16 -10.49 -12.89 19.17
C ARG A 16 -10.00 -13.15 20.58
N LYS A 17 -9.19 -14.20 20.77
CA LYS A 17 -8.66 -14.56 22.09
C LYS A 17 -7.84 -13.42 22.68
N GLU A 18 -6.88 -12.89 21.94
CA GLU A 18 -6.05 -11.77 22.37
C GLU A 18 -6.87 -10.54 22.75
N ARG A 19 -7.91 -10.23 21.98
CA ARG A 19 -8.80 -9.08 22.29
C ARG A 19 -9.63 -9.28 23.53
N LEU A 20 -10.09 -10.51 23.78
CA LEU A 20 -10.83 -10.85 24.99
C LEU A 20 -9.93 -10.91 26.23
N GLU A 21 -8.65 -11.18 26.08
CA GLU A 21 -7.66 -11.06 27.17
C GLU A 21 -7.45 -9.59 27.58
N LEU A 22 -7.46 -8.66 26.59
CA LEU A 22 -7.35 -7.22 26.86
C LEU A 22 -8.63 -6.61 27.44
N ASP A 23 -9.78 -7.03 26.93
CA ASP A 23 -11.10 -6.60 27.41
C ASP A 23 -12.10 -7.76 27.35
N PRO A 24 -12.33 -8.46 28.49
CA PRO A 24 -13.27 -9.57 28.56
C PRO A 24 -14.73 -9.18 28.32
N GLY A 25 -15.06 -7.89 28.37
CA GLY A 25 -16.42 -7.37 28.13
C GLY A 25 -16.79 -7.30 26.64
N LEU A 26 -15.84 -7.47 25.72
CA LEU A 26 -16.09 -7.43 24.30
C LEU A 26 -16.94 -8.62 23.84
N LYS A 27 -17.91 -8.35 22.97
CA LYS A 27 -18.69 -9.38 22.27
C LYS A 27 -18.15 -9.50 20.84
N ILE A 28 -17.34 -10.53 20.58
CA ILE A 28 -16.67 -10.74 19.30
C ILE A 28 -17.15 -12.08 18.70
N GLY A 29 -17.78 -12.01 17.54
CA GLY A 29 -18.13 -13.15 16.69
C GLY A 29 -17.09 -13.38 15.60
N ILE A 30 -17.08 -14.59 15.02
CA ILE A 30 -16.20 -14.98 13.90
C ILE A 30 -17.07 -15.53 12.77
N GLY A 31 -16.74 -15.11 11.54
CA GLY A 31 -17.49 -15.48 10.36
C GLY A 31 -18.83 -14.73 10.25
N PRO A 32 -19.69 -15.06 9.29
CA PRO A 32 -20.96 -14.39 9.10
C PRO A 32 -21.95 -14.68 10.24
N GLU A 33 -22.43 -13.63 10.90
CA GLU A 33 -23.53 -13.76 11.88
C GLU A 33 -24.86 -13.95 11.16
N LYS A 34 -25.53 -15.06 11.43
CA LYS A 34 -26.77 -15.46 10.73
C LYS A 34 -28.02 -15.30 11.58
N GLU A 35 -27.89 -15.45 12.89
CA GLU A 35 -29.05 -15.47 13.80
C GLU A 35 -29.50 -14.08 14.26
N SER A 36 -28.54 -13.17 14.44
CA SER A 36 -28.80 -11.84 14.97
C SER A 36 -27.93 -10.78 14.31
N PRO A 37 -27.93 -10.63 12.97
CA PRO A 37 -27.08 -9.68 12.27
C PRO A 37 -27.32 -8.22 12.67
N GLU A 38 -28.54 -7.92 13.19
CA GLU A 38 -28.89 -6.59 13.71
C GLU A 38 -28.13 -6.19 14.98
N LYS A 39 -27.53 -7.15 15.70
CA LYS A 39 -26.69 -6.89 16.88
C LYS A 39 -25.25 -6.51 16.53
N VAL A 40 -24.88 -6.70 15.30
CA VAL A 40 -23.53 -6.35 14.82
C VAL A 40 -23.46 -4.86 14.52
N GLU A 41 -22.61 -4.16 15.25
CA GLU A 41 -22.38 -2.72 15.11
C GLU A 41 -21.02 -2.40 14.46
N PHE A 42 -20.07 -3.33 14.55
CA PHE A 42 -18.73 -3.18 14.01
C PHE A 42 -18.31 -4.45 13.28
N VAL A 43 -17.69 -4.30 12.13
CA VAL A 43 -17.11 -5.41 11.38
C VAL A 43 -15.64 -5.18 11.14
N VAL A 44 -14.86 -6.25 11.21
CA VAL A 44 -13.48 -6.29 10.76
C VAL A 44 -13.42 -7.19 9.54
N ILE A 45 -13.00 -6.65 8.40
CA ILE A 45 -13.09 -7.29 7.09
C ILE A 45 -11.73 -7.39 6.41
N TRP A 46 -11.56 -8.40 5.56
CA TRP A 46 -10.45 -8.52 4.64
C TRP A 46 -10.84 -9.34 3.41
N ASN A 47 -10.82 -8.72 2.22
CA ASN A 47 -11.13 -9.37 0.94
C ASN A 47 -12.40 -10.22 0.95
N GLN A 48 -13.44 -9.74 1.61
CA GLN A 48 -14.73 -10.41 1.67
C GLN A 48 -15.42 -10.38 0.30
N PRO A 49 -16.27 -11.39 -0.02
CA PRO A 49 -17.14 -11.33 -1.19
C PRO A 49 -18.07 -10.11 -1.16
N HIS A 50 -18.39 -9.58 -2.34
CA HIS A 50 -19.34 -8.48 -2.46
C HIS A 50 -20.69 -8.84 -1.82
N GLY A 51 -21.33 -7.86 -1.21
CA GLY A 51 -22.62 -8.03 -0.52
C GLY A 51 -22.54 -8.72 0.85
N THR A 52 -21.34 -9.11 1.32
CA THR A 52 -21.17 -9.74 2.65
C THR A 52 -21.71 -8.87 3.79
N LEU A 53 -21.66 -7.54 3.64
CA LEU A 53 -22.13 -6.60 4.66
C LEU A 53 -23.63 -6.32 4.61
N ARG A 54 -24.33 -6.77 3.59
CA ARG A 54 -25.76 -6.51 3.38
C ARG A 54 -26.68 -6.89 4.55
N PRO A 55 -26.45 -7.98 5.30
CA PRO A 55 -27.30 -8.33 6.45
C PRO A 55 -27.17 -7.38 7.64
N TYR A 56 -26.03 -6.69 7.78
CA TYR A 56 -25.71 -5.90 8.98
C TYR A 56 -26.24 -4.48 8.86
N ARG A 57 -27.51 -4.27 9.29
CA ARG A 57 -28.22 -3.00 9.13
C ARG A 57 -27.84 -1.92 10.15
N ASN A 58 -27.19 -2.29 11.25
CA ASN A 58 -26.86 -1.40 12.36
C ASN A 58 -25.38 -1.10 12.48
N LEU A 59 -24.63 -1.22 11.38
CA LEU A 59 -23.20 -0.92 11.37
C LEU A 59 -22.93 0.55 11.71
N LYS A 60 -22.04 0.74 12.66
CA LYS A 60 -21.48 2.05 13.05
C LYS A 60 -20.11 2.31 12.43
N ALA A 61 -19.34 1.23 12.17
CA ALA A 61 -18.04 1.32 11.51
C ALA A 61 -17.64 0.00 10.84
N ILE A 62 -16.86 0.13 9.78
CA ILE A 62 -16.21 -0.95 9.05
C ILE A 62 -14.70 -0.76 9.21
N CYS A 63 -14.00 -1.77 9.74
CA CYS A 63 -12.55 -1.77 9.83
C CYS A 63 -11.97 -2.74 8.80
N VAL A 64 -11.16 -2.25 7.87
CA VAL A 64 -10.38 -3.09 6.97
C VAL A 64 -9.11 -3.52 7.69
N TYR A 65 -8.90 -4.84 7.83
CA TYR A 65 -7.75 -5.42 8.53
C TYR A 65 -6.50 -5.41 7.65
N GLY A 66 -6.12 -4.21 7.23
CA GLY A 66 -4.98 -3.96 6.37
C GLY A 66 -4.88 -2.51 5.91
N HIS A 67 -3.88 -2.22 5.10
CA HIS A 67 -3.61 -0.86 4.58
C HIS A 67 -4.47 -0.51 3.36
N GLY A 68 -4.69 -1.48 2.47
CA GLY A 68 -5.51 -1.31 1.27
C GLY A 68 -6.99 -1.39 1.61
N VAL A 69 -7.79 -0.49 1.04
CA VAL A 69 -9.25 -0.48 1.17
C VAL A 69 -9.95 -0.81 -0.14
N ASP A 70 -9.19 -1.18 -1.16
CA ASP A 70 -9.63 -1.33 -2.54
C ASP A 70 -10.74 -2.36 -2.67
N SER A 71 -10.56 -3.55 -2.07
CA SER A 71 -11.55 -4.62 -2.10
C SER A 71 -12.86 -4.25 -1.42
N ALA A 72 -12.79 -3.42 -0.37
CA ALA A 72 -14.01 -2.92 0.29
C ALA A 72 -14.72 -1.88 -0.59
N LEU A 73 -13.97 -0.95 -1.18
CA LEU A 73 -14.55 0.13 -2.01
C LEU A 73 -15.09 -0.37 -3.36
N GLN A 74 -14.64 -1.52 -3.84
CA GLN A 74 -15.14 -2.16 -5.05
C GLN A 74 -16.49 -2.86 -4.85
N ASP A 75 -16.92 -3.07 -3.60
CA ASP A 75 -18.23 -3.68 -3.32
C ASP A 75 -19.36 -2.66 -3.65
N PRO A 76 -20.20 -2.92 -4.67
CA PRO A 76 -21.29 -2.02 -5.02
C PRO A 76 -22.38 -1.95 -3.93
N GLU A 77 -22.43 -2.94 -3.04
CA GLU A 77 -23.39 -3.00 -1.93
C GLU A 77 -22.79 -2.51 -0.59
N LEU A 78 -21.60 -1.88 -0.64
CA LEU A 78 -20.99 -1.30 0.55
C LEU A 78 -21.87 -0.20 1.13
N PRO A 79 -22.18 -0.21 2.46
CA PRO A 79 -22.93 0.85 3.10
C PRO A 79 -22.22 2.19 3.03
N LYS A 80 -22.74 3.13 2.22
CA LYS A 80 -22.06 4.41 1.92
C LYS A 80 -21.99 5.37 3.11
N GLU A 81 -22.95 5.26 4.04
CA GLU A 81 -23.06 6.12 5.22
C GLU A 81 -22.23 5.63 6.41
N VAL A 82 -21.67 4.42 6.31
CA VAL A 82 -20.89 3.84 7.41
C VAL A 82 -19.41 4.18 7.22
N PRO A 83 -18.74 4.80 8.20
CA PRO A 83 -17.34 5.14 8.10
C PRO A 83 -16.46 3.90 8.00
N ILE A 84 -15.47 4.00 7.12
CA ILE A 84 -14.46 2.94 6.89
C ILE A 84 -13.14 3.37 7.52
N PHE A 85 -12.61 2.51 8.36
CA PHE A 85 -11.28 2.63 8.95
C PHE A 85 -10.35 1.58 8.36
N ARG A 86 -9.07 1.87 8.34
CA ARG A 86 -8.01 0.93 7.93
C ARG A 86 -6.91 0.88 8.97
N LEU A 87 -6.19 -0.22 9.00
CA LEU A 87 -4.95 -0.27 9.79
C LEU A 87 -3.88 0.56 9.08
N ALA A 88 -3.31 1.50 9.82
CA ALA A 88 -2.19 2.31 9.37
C ALA A 88 -1.19 2.37 10.52
N ASP A 89 -0.24 1.44 10.55
CA ASP A 89 0.76 1.37 11.59
C ASP A 89 2.18 1.59 11.04
N GLN A 90 3.06 2.06 11.91
CA GLN A 90 4.43 2.40 11.54
C GLN A 90 5.28 1.16 11.19
N THR A 91 4.96 0.00 11.74
CA THR A 91 5.69 -1.24 11.47
C THR A 91 5.49 -1.66 10.01
N MET A 92 4.24 -1.61 9.52
CA MET A 92 3.94 -1.91 8.12
C MET A 92 4.59 -0.88 7.17
N ALA A 93 4.60 0.40 7.56
CA ALA A 93 5.27 1.43 6.76
C ALA A 93 6.77 1.16 6.64
N LEU A 94 7.41 0.76 7.73
CA LEU A 94 8.82 0.39 7.75
C LEU A 94 9.09 -0.82 6.85
N TRP A 95 8.32 -1.91 6.99
CA TRP A 95 8.49 -3.10 6.15
C TRP A 95 8.31 -2.81 4.66
N MET A 96 7.33 -1.98 4.32
CA MET A 96 7.16 -1.55 2.93
C MET A 96 8.36 -0.73 2.46
N SER A 97 8.84 0.19 3.27
CA SER A 97 10.00 1.02 2.95
C SER A 97 11.27 0.17 2.77
N GLU A 98 11.49 -0.84 3.61
CA GLU A 98 12.58 -1.81 3.49
C GLU A 98 12.48 -2.63 2.18
N TYR A 99 11.29 -3.10 1.85
CA TYR A 99 11.04 -3.83 0.60
C TYR A 99 11.38 -2.98 -0.63
N LEU A 100 10.86 -1.75 -0.67
CA LEU A 100 11.10 -0.81 -1.77
C LEU A 100 12.58 -0.47 -1.91
N LEU A 101 13.24 -0.20 -0.78
CA LEU A 101 14.67 0.08 -0.75
C LEU A 101 15.48 -1.12 -1.26
N THR A 102 15.12 -2.32 -0.81
CA THR A 102 15.78 -3.56 -1.25
C THR A 102 15.68 -3.71 -2.77
N ALA A 103 14.48 -3.54 -3.35
CA ALA A 103 14.26 -3.63 -4.79
C ALA A 103 15.12 -2.61 -5.57
N VAL A 104 15.12 -1.35 -5.14
CA VAL A 104 15.92 -0.28 -5.77
C VAL A 104 17.43 -0.56 -5.66
N LEU A 105 17.92 -0.96 -4.48
CA LEU A 105 19.33 -1.25 -4.28
C LEU A 105 19.78 -2.51 -5.00
N MET A 106 18.97 -3.56 -5.05
CA MET A 106 19.26 -4.77 -5.84
C MET A 106 19.47 -4.43 -7.30
N HIS A 107 18.62 -3.60 -7.89
CA HIS A 107 18.78 -3.14 -9.26
C HIS A 107 20.01 -2.24 -9.39
N ARG A 108 20.14 -1.19 -8.58
CA ARG A 108 21.24 -0.21 -8.63
C ARG A 108 22.61 -0.85 -8.44
N ARG A 109 22.69 -1.91 -7.64
CA ARG A 109 23.94 -2.66 -7.39
C ARG A 109 24.11 -3.87 -8.29
N GLN A 110 23.19 -4.10 -9.24
CA GLN A 110 23.19 -5.27 -10.13
C GLN A 110 23.29 -6.61 -9.38
N MET A 111 22.70 -6.68 -8.17
CA MET A 111 22.81 -7.85 -7.30
C MET A 111 22.28 -9.12 -7.96
N VAL A 112 21.25 -9.02 -8.81
CA VAL A 112 20.69 -10.16 -9.54
C VAL A 112 21.73 -10.76 -10.50
N MET A 113 22.54 -9.95 -11.16
CA MET A 113 23.61 -10.44 -12.02
C MET A 113 24.73 -11.09 -11.20
N HIS A 114 25.08 -10.49 -10.06
CA HIS A 114 26.09 -11.06 -9.15
C HIS A 114 25.68 -12.44 -8.61
N ILE A 115 24.38 -12.65 -8.38
CA ILE A 115 23.84 -13.93 -7.89
C ILE A 115 23.77 -14.97 -9.00
N ARG A 116 23.35 -14.57 -10.22
CA ARG A 116 23.11 -15.51 -11.33
C ARG A 116 24.38 -15.90 -12.08
N GLU A 117 25.32 -14.97 -12.20
CA GLU A 117 26.50 -15.11 -13.05
C GLU A 117 27.76 -14.60 -12.32
N PRO A 118 28.11 -15.18 -11.13
CA PRO A 118 29.22 -14.67 -10.34
C PRO A 118 30.57 -14.71 -11.07
N GLU A 119 30.76 -15.67 -11.97
CA GLU A 119 31.98 -15.83 -12.76
C GLU A 119 32.14 -14.76 -13.85
N ASN A 120 31.06 -14.13 -14.29
CA ASN A 120 31.07 -13.12 -15.34
C ASN A 120 31.36 -11.70 -14.82
N ILE A 121 31.51 -11.55 -13.51
CA ILE A 121 31.75 -10.26 -12.88
C ILE A 121 33.19 -10.24 -12.36
N PRO A 122 34.10 -9.51 -13.06
CA PRO A 122 35.50 -9.41 -12.63
C PRO A 122 35.58 -8.80 -11.23
N TRP A 123 36.34 -9.42 -10.36
CA TRP A 123 36.66 -8.88 -9.05
C TRP A 123 37.23 -7.45 -9.18
N GLY A 124 36.72 -6.50 -8.40
CA GLY A 124 37.14 -5.10 -8.43
C GLY A 124 36.40 -4.20 -9.43
N ARG A 125 35.53 -4.75 -10.28
CA ARG A 125 34.67 -3.93 -11.15
C ARG A 125 33.42 -3.47 -10.37
N THR A 126 33.45 -2.23 -9.91
CA THR A 126 32.26 -1.59 -9.36
C THR A 126 31.41 -1.06 -10.52
N VAL A 127 30.33 -1.75 -10.85
CA VAL A 127 29.35 -1.19 -11.77
C VAL A 127 28.48 -0.24 -10.96
N ARG A 128 28.73 1.05 -11.13
CA ARG A 128 27.85 2.08 -10.59
C ARG A 128 26.82 2.39 -11.67
N LEU A 129 25.57 2.01 -11.43
CA LEU A 129 24.50 2.50 -12.28
C LEU A 129 24.34 4.00 -12.06
N GLU A 130 24.22 4.71 -13.15
CA GLU A 130 23.84 6.11 -13.13
C GLU A 130 22.37 6.20 -12.69
N GLY A 131 22.02 7.33 -12.12
CA GLY A 131 20.67 7.58 -11.64
C GLY A 131 20.55 7.56 -10.11
N ASN A 132 19.90 8.57 -9.60
CA ASN A 132 19.73 8.77 -8.17
C ASN A 132 18.33 9.28 -7.82
N ARG A 133 17.44 9.41 -8.82
CA ARG A 133 16.11 9.97 -8.61
C ARG A 133 15.06 8.88 -8.49
N VAL A 134 14.38 8.87 -7.35
CA VAL A 134 13.26 7.98 -7.07
C VAL A 134 11.96 8.76 -7.21
N GLY A 135 11.11 8.34 -8.15
CA GLY A 135 9.75 8.81 -8.31
C GLY A 135 8.79 7.96 -7.48
N ILE A 136 7.96 8.59 -6.66
CA ILE A 136 6.96 7.91 -5.83
C ILE A 136 5.57 8.40 -6.23
N LEU A 137 4.77 7.53 -6.82
CA LEU A 137 3.36 7.77 -7.10
C LEU A 137 2.54 7.36 -5.88
N GLY A 138 1.96 8.35 -5.21
CA GLY A 138 1.19 8.15 -3.98
C GLY A 138 1.96 8.58 -2.73
N LEU A 139 1.86 9.87 -2.38
CA LEU A 139 2.43 10.45 -1.16
C LEU A 139 1.47 10.31 0.03
N GLY A 140 0.90 9.12 0.21
CA GLY A 140 0.14 8.72 1.40
C GLY A 140 1.05 8.34 2.56
N PHE A 141 0.53 7.62 3.54
CA PHE A 141 1.27 7.21 4.74
C PHE A 141 2.54 6.40 4.38
N LEU A 142 2.42 5.37 3.52
CA LEU A 142 3.55 4.56 3.07
C LEU A 142 4.53 5.35 2.21
N GLY A 143 4.02 6.15 1.26
CA GLY A 143 4.88 6.91 0.35
C GLY A 143 5.69 7.99 1.04
N GLN A 144 5.16 8.61 2.10
CA GLN A 144 5.91 9.57 2.91
C GLN A 144 7.01 8.90 3.73
N ASP A 145 6.75 7.70 4.26
CA ASP A 145 7.77 6.96 5.01
C ASP A 145 8.90 6.48 4.08
N ALA A 146 8.54 5.91 2.94
CA ALA A 146 9.50 5.54 1.90
C ALA A 146 10.35 6.75 1.44
N ALA A 147 9.72 7.89 1.17
CA ALA A 147 10.42 9.12 0.77
C ALA A 147 11.49 9.52 1.78
N LYS A 148 11.16 9.50 3.08
CA LYS A 148 12.11 9.82 4.16
C LYS A 148 13.31 8.87 4.17
N LEU A 149 13.07 7.57 3.93
CA LEU A 149 14.13 6.58 3.91
C LEU A 149 15.07 6.78 2.71
N PHE A 150 14.52 7.01 1.52
CA PHE A 150 15.32 7.28 0.33
C PHE A 150 16.15 8.58 0.46
N LEU A 151 15.57 9.65 1.01
CA LEU A 151 16.30 10.89 1.30
C LEU A 151 17.48 10.68 2.24
N LYS A 152 17.32 9.89 3.33
CA LYS A 152 18.41 9.56 4.26
C LYS A 152 19.57 8.85 3.59
N LEU A 153 19.33 8.12 2.50
CA LEU A 153 20.34 7.42 1.72
C LEU A 153 20.91 8.26 0.57
N GLY A 154 20.54 9.52 0.50
CA GLY A 154 21.07 10.47 -0.48
C GLY A 154 20.43 10.34 -1.88
N PHE A 155 19.24 9.73 -1.99
CA PHE A 155 18.45 9.78 -3.21
C PHE A 155 17.75 11.13 -3.34
N GLU A 156 17.60 11.60 -4.56
CA GLU A 156 16.67 12.68 -4.90
C GLU A 156 15.27 12.09 -5.00
N VAL A 157 14.30 12.63 -4.26
CA VAL A 157 12.95 12.08 -4.21
C VAL A 157 11.97 13.04 -4.87
N TRP A 158 11.27 12.53 -5.88
CA TRP A 158 10.16 13.19 -6.54
C TRP A 158 8.88 12.42 -6.23
N GLY A 159 7.86 13.14 -5.79
CA GLY A 159 6.61 12.50 -5.39
C GLY A 159 5.42 13.06 -6.14
N TRP A 160 4.51 12.19 -6.56
CA TRP A 160 3.25 12.59 -7.16
C TRP A 160 2.06 12.18 -6.28
N SER A 161 1.08 13.06 -6.20
CA SER A 161 -0.22 12.78 -5.57
C SER A 161 -1.34 13.49 -6.30
N ARG A 162 -2.58 12.98 -6.17
CA ARG A 162 -3.77 13.58 -6.79
C ARG A 162 -3.97 15.04 -6.39
N SER A 163 -3.84 15.35 -5.11
CA SER A 163 -3.93 16.71 -4.56
C SER A 163 -2.57 17.27 -4.22
N PRO A 164 -2.38 18.60 -4.27
CA PRO A 164 -1.12 19.23 -3.86
C PRO A 164 -0.67 18.81 -2.49
N LYS A 165 0.63 18.56 -2.34
CA LYS A 165 1.29 18.27 -1.07
C LYS A 165 2.61 19.01 -0.96
N THR A 166 3.03 19.25 0.27
CA THR A 166 4.35 19.79 0.59
C THR A 166 5.01 18.89 1.62
N LEU A 167 6.15 18.33 1.25
CA LEU A 167 6.97 17.50 2.13
C LEU A 167 8.40 18.03 2.10
N ALA A 168 9.06 18.05 3.27
CA ALA A 168 10.43 18.52 3.37
C ALA A 168 11.36 17.67 2.47
N ASP A 169 12.21 18.35 1.70
CA ASP A 169 13.23 17.77 0.82
C ASP A 169 12.67 16.85 -0.31
N VAL A 170 11.35 16.84 -0.54
CA VAL A 170 10.70 16.12 -1.63
C VAL A 170 10.16 17.11 -2.66
N SER A 171 10.50 16.92 -3.93
CA SER A 171 9.86 17.64 -5.04
C SER A 171 8.47 17.07 -5.28
N CYS A 172 7.43 17.78 -4.82
CA CYS A 172 6.05 17.31 -4.88
C CYS A 172 5.33 17.82 -6.13
N PHE A 173 4.68 16.90 -6.83
CA PHE A 173 3.94 17.15 -8.07
C PHE A 173 2.48 16.68 -7.94
N HIS A 174 1.60 17.24 -8.76
CA HIS A 174 0.20 16.82 -8.81
C HIS A 174 -0.41 17.04 -10.21
N GLY A 175 -1.56 16.46 -10.46
CA GLY A 175 -2.23 16.55 -11.77
C GLY A 175 -1.49 15.78 -12.87
N ASN A 176 -1.99 15.91 -14.10
CA ASN A 176 -1.45 15.15 -15.24
C ASN A 176 -0.06 15.62 -15.66
N GLU A 177 0.18 16.92 -15.68
CA GLU A 177 1.49 17.48 -16.01
C GLU A 177 2.54 17.06 -14.98
N GLY A 178 2.17 17.09 -13.69
CA GLY A 178 3.05 16.64 -12.62
C GLY A 178 3.33 15.13 -12.67
N LEU A 179 2.40 14.31 -13.14
CA LEU A 179 2.63 12.89 -13.38
C LEU A 179 3.68 12.71 -14.50
N ASP A 180 3.53 13.43 -15.60
CA ASP A 180 4.46 13.38 -16.72
C ASP A 180 5.88 13.80 -16.31
N GLU A 181 6.00 14.82 -15.48
CA GLU A 181 7.28 15.25 -14.91
C GLU A 181 7.94 14.15 -14.07
N VAL A 182 7.19 13.51 -13.17
CA VAL A 182 7.74 12.42 -12.36
C VAL A 182 8.13 11.23 -13.23
N LEU A 183 7.29 10.82 -14.19
CA LEU A 183 7.58 9.70 -15.09
C LEU A 183 8.85 9.93 -15.91
N SER A 184 8.98 11.11 -16.54
CA SER A 184 10.06 11.40 -17.48
C SER A 184 11.41 11.65 -16.80
N ASN A 185 11.41 11.93 -15.51
CA ASN A 185 12.63 12.30 -14.79
C ASN A 185 13.09 11.25 -13.77
N SER A 186 12.30 10.24 -13.46
CA SER A 186 12.67 9.21 -12.48
C SER A 186 13.60 8.14 -13.07
N ASP A 187 14.58 7.73 -12.30
CA ASP A 187 15.44 6.58 -12.60
C ASP A 187 14.82 5.29 -12.02
N PHE A 188 14.13 5.43 -10.89
CA PHE A 188 13.35 4.39 -10.24
C PHE A 188 11.93 4.91 -10.02
N LEU A 189 10.93 4.15 -10.43
CA LEU A 189 9.53 4.52 -10.24
C LEU A 189 8.85 3.54 -9.29
N ILE A 190 8.25 4.08 -8.24
CA ILE A 190 7.53 3.34 -7.21
C ILE A 190 6.06 3.76 -7.25
N SER A 191 5.14 2.81 -7.37
CA SER A 191 3.71 3.07 -7.27
C SER A 191 3.15 2.51 -5.97
N LEU A 192 2.61 3.41 -5.14
CA LEU A 192 1.92 3.12 -3.88
C LEU A 192 0.48 3.66 -3.92
N LEU A 193 -0.07 3.73 -5.12
CA LEU A 193 -1.45 4.16 -5.34
C LEU A 193 -2.42 3.03 -4.98
N PRO A 194 -3.57 3.35 -4.35
CA PRO A 194 -4.65 2.39 -4.22
C PRO A 194 -5.25 2.07 -5.59
N LEU A 195 -5.79 0.88 -5.77
CA LEU A 195 -6.52 0.51 -6.99
C LEU A 195 -7.95 1.05 -6.91
N THR A 196 -8.20 2.10 -7.67
CA THR A 196 -9.51 2.76 -7.79
C THR A 196 -9.84 2.95 -9.27
N SER A 197 -11.08 3.33 -9.59
CA SER A 197 -11.46 3.68 -10.96
C SER A 197 -10.62 4.82 -11.56
N GLU A 198 -10.02 5.67 -10.74
CA GLU A 198 -9.15 6.78 -11.17
C GLU A 198 -7.70 6.36 -11.37
N THR A 199 -7.25 5.29 -10.70
CA THR A 199 -5.85 4.83 -10.73
C THR A 199 -5.67 3.52 -11.50
N GLU A 200 -6.76 2.84 -11.81
CA GLU A 200 -6.75 1.67 -12.68
C GLU A 200 -6.20 2.06 -14.05
N ASN A 201 -5.19 1.31 -14.50
CA ASN A 201 -4.47 1.57 -15.76
C ASN A 201 -3.79 2.96 -15.84
N LEU A 202 -3.58 3.66 -14.71
CA LEU A 202 -2.85 4.94 -14.72
C LEU A 202 -1.45 4.78 -15.33
N LEU A 203 -0.76 3.66 -15.05
CA LEU A 203 0.52 3.30 -15.65
C LEU A 203 0.31 2.40 -16.88
N ASP A 204 -0.30 2.96 -17.90
CA ASP A 204 -0.49 2.31 -19.19
C ASP A 204 0.79 2.34 -20.05
N LEU A 205 0.75 1.72 -21.22
CA LEU A 205 1.88 1.71 -22.16
C LEU A 205 2.29 3.13 -22.62
N LYS A 206 1.34 4.08 -22.67
CA LYS A 206 1.62 5.47 -23.04
C LYS A 206 2.42 6.17 -21.94
N CYS A 207 2.05 5.95 -20.68
CA CYS A 207 2.80 6.44 -19.52
C CYS A 207 4.19 5.80 -19.43
N MET A 208 4.29 4.49 -19.65
CA MET A 208 5.59 3.79 -19.65
C MET A 208 6.54 4.30 -20.73
N LYS A 209 6.03 4.69 -21.90
CA LYS A 209 6.84 5.30 -22.98
C LYS A 209 7.40 6.67 -22.64
N LYS A 210 6.85 7.36 -21.66
CA LYS A 210 7.36 8.66 -21.17
C LYS A 210 8.53 8.49 -20.20
N MET A 211 8.69 7.31 -19.62
CA MET A 211 9.78 7.04 -18.69
C MET A 211 11.15 7.11 -19.36
N LYS A 212 12.18 7.43 -18.60
CA LYS A 212 13.56 7.37 -19.07
C LYS A 212 13.90 5.99 -19.62
N LYS A 213 14.69 5.94 -20.68
CA LYS A 213 15.24 4.67 -21.15
C LYS A 213 16.13 4.07 -20.06
N GLY A 214 15.80 2.83 -19.63
CA GLY A 214 16.50 2.15 -18.55
C GLY A 214 15.99 2.49 -17.15
N ALA A 215 14.89 3.23 -17.02
CA ALA A 215 14.21 3.37 -15.73
C ALA A 215 13.68 2.02 -15.25
N TYR A 216 13.67 1.84 -13.93
CA TYR A 216 13.25 0.61 -13.25
C TYR A 216 12.02 0.84 -12.39
#